data_e9d064200fb5ba61e93576af5013bc72
#
_entry.id   e9d064200fb5ba61e93576af5013bc72
#
_cell.length_a   1.000
_cell.length_b   1.000
_cell.length_c   1.000
_cell.angle_alpha   90.00
_cell.angle_beta   90.00
_cell.angle_gamma   90.00
#
_symmetry.space_group_name_H-M   'P 1'
#
loop_
_entity.id
_entity.type
_entity.pdbx_description
1 polymer ?
#
loop_
_entity_poly.entity_id
_entity_poly.type
_entity_poly.pdbx_seq_one_letter_code
_entity_poly.pdbx_strand_id
1 'polypeptide(L)'
;MGSEMCIRDSHIHLNVSETNLFEFNIVLGALIFLIGMSINITSDNKLISLRKEKMDYKIPQGKLFKYVSCPNYLGEIIEWLGFFIIVPGLASLSFFLWTSFNLIPRAINHHKWYNNKFKNYPKNRKAIIPFFL
;
A
#
# COMPACT_ATOMS: atom_id res chain seq x y z
N MET A 1 -38.25 10.69 -11.47
CA MET A 1 -37.82 11.50 -10.32
C MET A 1 -38.47 11.05 -9.00
N GLY A 2 -39.75 10.74 -8.92
CA GLY A 2 -40.39 10.29 -7.68
C GLY A 2 -39.91 8.91 -7.19
N SER A 3 -39.60 7.98 -8.08
CA SER A 3 -39.11 6.65 -7.72
C SER A 3 -37.70 6.66 -7.14
N GLU A 4 -36.80 7.51 -7.63
CA GLU A 4 -35.43 7.63 -7.10
C GLU A 4 -35.43 8.25 -5.71
N MET A 5 -36.27 9.25 -5.44
CA MET A 5 -36.43 9.83 -4.11
C MET A 5 -37.03 8.84 -3.12
N CYS A 6 -38.02 8.04 -3.52
CA CYS A 6 -38.61 7.01 -2.66
C CYS A 6 -37.63 5.90 -2.32
N ILE A 7 -36.78 5.44 -3.26
CA ILE A 7 -35.74 4.49 -3.03
C ILE A 7 -34.67 5.05 -2.09
N ARG A 8 -34.31 6.32 -2.27
CA ARG A 8 -33.36 7.01 -1.44
C ARG A 8 -33.82 7.17 0.00
N ASP A 9 -35.08 7.60 0.16
CA ASP A 9 -35.70 7.77 1.48
C ASP A 9 -35.91 6.44 2.21
N SER A 10 -36.29 5.37 1.50
CA SER A 10 -36.40 4.05 2.11
C SER A 10 -35.04 3.49 2.54
N HIS A 11 -33.98 3.76 1.79
CA HIS A 11 -32.64 3.43 2.19
C HIS A 11 -32.17 4.21 3.41
N ILE A 12 -32.53 5.48 3.51
CA ILE A 12 -32.19 6.33 4.67
C ILE A 12 -32.88 5.82 5.93
N HIS A 13 -34.14 5.42 5.86
CA HIS A 13 -34.89 4.94 7.01
C HIS A 13 -34.53 3.53 7.46
N LEU A 14 -34.10 2.66 6.55
CA LEU A 14 -33.75 1.29 6.87
C LEU A 14 -32.33 1.12 7.45
N ASN A 15 -31.46 2.12 7.33
CA ASN A 15 -30.04 1.91 7.50
C ASN A 15 -29.29 2.98 8.31
N VAL A 16 -29.84 3.38 9.46
CA VAL A 16 -29.10 4.21 10.42
C VAL A 16 -27.82 3.47 10.89
N SER A 17 -27.87 2.15 10.93
CA SER A 17 -26.68 1.33 11.24
C SER A 17 -25.67 1.25 10.09
N GLU A 18 -26.14 1.29 8.84
CA GLU A 18 -25.24 1.27 7.68
C GLU A 18 -24.51 2.61 7.46
N THR A 19 -25.14 3.73 7.80
CA THR A 19 -24.46 5.04 7.72
C THR A 19 -23.26 5.10 8.66
N ASN A 20 -23.37 4.56 9.85
CA ASN A 20 -22.27 4.48 10.82
C ASN A 20 -21.16 3.57 10.32
N LEU A 21 -21.51 2.44 9.70
CA LEU A 21 -20.52 1.52 9.09
C LEU A 21 -19.84 2.18 7.89
N PHE A 22 -20.58 2.92 7.09
CA PHE A 22 -20.02 3.63 5.93
C PHE A 22 -19.03 4.71 6.37
N GLU A 23 -19.40 5.52 7.37
CA GLU A 23 -18.49 6.51 7.96
C GLU A 23 -17.24 5.86 8.58
N PHE A 24 -17.42 4.74 9.27
CA PHE A 24 -16.29 3.99 9.84
C PHE A 24 -15.36 3.48 8.75
N ASN A 25 -15.90 2.94 7.65
CA ASN A 25 -15.08 2.46 6.53
C ASN A 25 -14.31 3.59 5.86
N ILE A 26 -14.92 4.76 5.70
CA ILE A 26 -14.23 5.94 5.15
C ILE A 26 -13.06 6.35 6.05
N VAL A 27 -13.29 6.46 7.34
CA VAL A 27 -12.24 6.85 8.29
C VAL A 27 -11.12 5.81 8.31
N LEU A 28 -11.48 4.53 8.41
CA LEU A 28 -10.51 3.43 8.43
C LEU A 28 -9.71 3.40 7.13
N GLY A 29 -10.39 3.46 5.98
CA GLY A 29 -9.74 3.46 4.67
C GLY A 29 -8.83 4.68 4.48
N ALA A 30 -9.25 5.86 4.93
CA ALA A 30 -8.43 7.06 4.87
C ALA A 30 -7.17 6.93 5.74
N LEU A 31 -7.27 6.38 6.93
CA LEU A 31 -6.12 6.13 7.79
C LEU A 31 -5.14 5.15 7.13
N ILE A 32 -5.64 4.05 6.59
CA ILE A 32 -4.83 3.06 5.88
C ILE A 32 -4.15 3.69 4.67
N PHE A 33 -4.88 4.48 3.89
CA PHE A 33 -4.34 5.19 2.74
C PHE A 33 -3.21 6.15 3.14
N LEU A 34 -3.41 6.95 4.17
CA LEU A 34 -2.40 7.89 4.65
C LEU A 34 -1.15 7.17 5.21
N ILE A 35 -1.33 6.05 5.87
CA ILE A 35 -0.22 5.22 6.35
C ILE A 35 0.58 4.70 5.15
N GLY A 36 -0.10 4.13 4.15
CA GLY A 36 0.55 3.65 2.92
C GLY A 36 1.31 4.76 2.19
N MET A 37 0.69 5.92 2.04
CA MET A 37 1.31 7.10 1.43
C MET A 37 2.56 7.55 2.21
N SER A 38 2.48 7.60 3.51
CA SER A 38 3.62 7.98 4.36
C SER A 38 4.79 7.00 4.20
N ILE A 39 4.51 5.71 4.16
CA ILE A 39 5.50 4.67 3.94
C ILE A 39 6.14 4.84 2.56
N ASN A 40 5.32 5.04 1.53
CA ASN A 40 5.77 5.21 0.16
C ASN A 40 6.69 6.42 0.01
N ILE A 41 6.22 7.59 0.41
CA ILE A 41 6.97 8.85 0.31
C ILE A 41 8.28 8.80 1.11
N THR A 42 8.22 8.28 2.34
CA THR A 42 9.41 8.20 3.19
C THR A 42 10.46 7.26 2.59
N SER A 43 10.02 6.13 2.04
CA SER A 43 10.89 5.14 1.42
C SER A 43 11.52 5.68 0.13
N ASP A 44 10.72 6.33 -0.72
CA ASP A 44 11.21 6.94 -1.95
C ASP A 44 12.20 8.05 -1.68
N ASN A 45 11.91 8.93 -0.72
CA ASN A 45 12.83 10.01 -0.34
C ASN A 45 14.17 9.45 0.14
N LYS A 46 14.15 8.36 0.88
CA LYS A 46 15.37 7.70 1.33
C LYS A 46 16.16 7.12 0.17
N LEU A 47 15.49 6.45 -0.77
CA LEU A 47 16.14 5.91 -1.96
C LEU A 47 16.73 7.02 -2.84
N ILE A 48 16.02 8.12 -3.01
CA ILE A 48 16.49 9.27 -3.77
C ILE A 48 17.72 9.90 -3.12
N SER A 49 17.71 10.08 -1.79
CA SER A 49 18.86 10.67 -1.08
C SER A 49 20.09 9.76 -1.16
N LEU A 50 19.94 8.44 -1.10
CA LEU A 50 21.03 7.50 -1.27
C LEU A 50 21.64 7.54 -2.67
N ARG A 51 20.82 7.75 -3.70
CA ARG A 51 21.29 7.90 -5.08
C ARG A 51 22.05 9.22 -5.30
N LYS A 52 21.66 10.29 -4.62
CA LYS A 52 22.31 11.61 -4.74
C LYS A 52 23.66 11.66 -4.03
N GLU A 53 23.82 10.95 -2.92
CA GLU A 53 25.04 11.00 -2.11
C GLU A 53 26.22 10.25 -2.75
N LYS A 54 25.97 9.16 -3.47
CA LYS A 54 27.02 8.37 -4.13
C LYS A 54 26.52 7.73 -5.43
N MET A 55 27.39 7.66 -6.43
CA MET A 55 27.14 6.94 -7.69
C MET A 55 26.99 5.41 -7.50
N ASP A 56 27.39 4.88 -6.35
CA ASP A 56 27.30 3.46 -6.05
C ASP A 56 26.03 3.13 -5.27
N TYR A 57 25.39 2.02 -5.64
CA TYR A 57 24.23 1.51 -4.91
C TYR A 57 24.65 1.06 -3.50
N LYS A 58 24.03 1.70 -2.51
CA LYS A 58 24.15 1.27 -1.11
C LYS A 58 22.90 0.50 -0.69
N ILE A 59 23.08 -0.41 0.26
CA ILE A 59 21.95 -1.11 0.89
C ILE A 59 21.15 -0.10 1.72
N PRO A 60 19.84 0.14 1.42
CA PRO A 60 19.02 1.02 2.23
C PRO A 60 18.90 0.46 3.65
N GLN A 61 19.07 1.32 4.64
CA GLN A 61 18.98 0.94 6.05
C GLN A 61 18.05 1.88 6.80
N GLY A 62 17.43 1.37 7.85
CA GLY A 62 16.58 2.12 8.76
C GLY A 62 15.09 1.99 8.46
N LYS A 63 14.26 2.29 9.45
CA LYS A 63 12.80 2.18 9.39
C LYS A 63 12.36 0.81 8.84
N LEU A 64 11.48 0.81 7.85
CA LEU A 64 10.96 -0.42 7.25
C LEU A 64 12.00 -1.18 6.39
N PHE A 65 13.05 -0.50 5.92
CA PHE A 65 14.14 -1.17 5.20
C PHE A 65 14.87 -2.22 6.04
N LYS A 66 14.72 -2.17 7.35
CA LYS A 66 15.25 -3.19 8.24
C LYS A 66 14.56 -4.55 8.04
N TYR A 67 13.28 -4.54 7.67
CA TYR A 67 12.46 -5.74 7.56
C TYR A 67 12.20 -6.18 6.12
N VAL A 68 12.10 -5.24 5.19
CA VAL A 68 11.76 -5.51 3.80
C VAL A 68 12.69 -4.76 2.84
N SER A 69 12.87 -5.32 1.65
CA SER A 69 13.72 -4.71 0.61
C SER A 69 13.05 -3.56 -0.11
N CYS A 70 11.73 -3.63 -0.30
CA CYS A 70 10.95 -2.67 -1.08
C CYS A 70 9.74 -2.16 -0.29
N PRO A 71 9.95 -1.34 0.77
CA PRO A 71 8.84 -0.82 1.56
C PRO A 71 7.97 0.18 0.78
N ASN A 72 8.50 0.85 -0.24
CA ASN A 72 7.73 1.73 -1.12
C ASN A 72 6.61 0.97 -1.84
N TYR A 73 6.89 -0.22 -2.34
CA TYR A 73 5.87 -1.05 -2.99
C TYR A 73 4.81 -1.53 -1.99
N LEU A 74 5.21 -1.87 -0.79
CA LEU A 74 4.28 -2.18 0.29
C LEU A 74 3.37 -0.98 0.58
N GLY A 75 3.94 0.22 0.68
CA GLY A 75 3.19 1.46 0.87
C GLY A 75 2.13 1.67 -0.21
N GLU A 76 2.49 1.48 -1.47
CA GLU A 76 1.57 1.62 -2.59
C GLU A 76 0.44 0.59 -2.55
N ILE A 77 0.72 -0.65 -2.21
CA ILE A 77 -0.31 -1.68 -2.03
C ILE A 77 -1.27 -1.30 -0.90
N ILE A 78 -0.76 -0.79 0.22
CA ILE A 78 -1.57 -0.32 1.34
C ILE A 78 -2.43 0.87 0.94
N GLU A 79 -1.91 1.80 0.13
CA GLU A 79 -2.69 2.93 -0.40
C GLU A 79 -3.91 2.45 -1.19
N TRP A 80 -3.71 1.53 -2.12
CA TRP A 80 -4.81 1.01 -2.93
C TRP A 80 -5.80 0.19 -2.12
N LEU A 81 -5.32 -0.52 -1.10
CA LEU A 81 -6.21 -1.20 -0.14
C LEU A 81 -7.08 -0.20 0.61
N GLY A 82 -6.49 0.88 1.11
CA GLY A 82 -7.24 1.97 1.76
C GLY A 82 -8.27 2.59 0.84
N PHE A 83 -7.91 2.86 -0.40
CA PHE A 83 -8.82 3.38 -1.41
C PHE A 83 -9.99 2.41 -1.69
N PHE A 84 -9.72 1.13 -1.78
CA PHE A 84 -10.76 0.11 -1.96
C PHE A 84 -11.73 0.08 -0.78
N ILE A 85 -11.25 0.26 0.45
CA ILE A 85 -12.10 0.32 1.63
C ILE A 85 -13.01 1.55 1.60
N ILE A 86 -12.50 2.70 1.14
CA ILE A 86 -13.28 3.93 1.02
C ILE A 86 -14.36 3.80 -0.06
N VAL A 87 -13.96 3.29 -1.22
CA VAL A 87 -14.84 3.18 -2.40
C VAL A 87 -14.87 1.72 -2.84
N PRO A 88 -15.63 0.87 -2.14
CA PRO A 88 -15.73 -0.53 -2.54
C PRO A 88 -16.45 -0.67 -3.90
N GLY A 89 -15.80 -1.34 -4.83
CA GLY A 89 -16.33 -1.54 -6.17
C GLY A 89 -15.39 -2.36 -7.04
N LEU A 90 -15.88 -2.81 -8.19
CA LEU A 90 -15.06 -3.60 -9.12
C LEU A 90 -13.87 -2.81 -9.66
N ALA A 91 -14.04 -1.51 -9.90
CA ALA A 91 -12.95 -0.68 -10.41
C ALA A 91 -11.81 -0.56 -9.39
N SER A 92 -12.11 -0.21 -8.14
CA SER A 92 -11.12 -0.09 -7.08
C SER A 92 -10.46 -1.42 -6.74
N LEU A 93 -11.23 -2.51 -6.73
CA LEU A 93 -10.69 -3.86 -6.57
C LEU A 93 -9.74 -4.23 -7.71
N SER A 94 -10.11 -3.89 -8.96
CA SER A 94 -9.28 -4.14 -10.13
C SER A 94 -7.94 -3.41 -10.04
N PHE A 95 -7.95 -2.14 -9.63
CA PHE A 95 -6.71 -1.37 -9.43
C PHE A 95 -5.85 -1.94 -8.32
N PHE A 96 -6.45 -2.34 -7.21
CA PHE A 96 -5.74 -2.96 -6.10
C PHE A 96 -5.06 -4.26 -6.53
N LEU A 97 -5.77 -5.14 -7.20
CA LEU A 97 -5.24 -6.41 -7.70
C LEU A 97 -4.17 -6.18 -8.78
N TRP A 98 -4.42 -5.28 -9.71
CA TRP A 98 -3.46 -4.93 -10.76
C TRP A 98 -2.15 -4.43 -10.16
N THR A 99 -2.22 -3.50 -9.23
CA THR A 99 -1.05 -2.96 -8.54
C THR A 99 -0.30 -4.06 -7.81
N SER A 100 -1.01 -4.90 -7.05
CA SER A 100 -0.41 -6.01 -6.31
C SER A 100 0.30 -6.99 -7.24
N PHE A 101 -0.36 -7.41 -8.32
CA PHE A 101 0.22 -8.36 -9.28
C PHE A 101 1.42 -7.80 -10.04
N ASN A 102 1.51 -6.49 -10.19
CA ASN A 102 2.68 -5.86 -10.82
C ASN A 102 3.82 -5.63 -9.83
N LEU A 103 3.51 -5.19 -8.62
CA LEU A 103 4.53 -4.81 -7.65
C LEU A 103 5.16 -6.00 -6.93
N ILE A 104 4.39 -7.05 -6.65
CA ILE A 104 4.92 -8.24 -5.94
C ILE A 104 6.06 -8.91 -6.72
N PRO A 105 5.91 -9.25 -8.02
CA PRO A 105 7.02 -9.82 -8.78
C PRO A 105 8.24 -8.88 -8.86
N ARG A 106 7.99 -7.57 -9.03
CA ARG A 106 9.08 -6.58 -9.05
C ARG A 106 9.86 -6.56 -7.75
N ALA A 107 9.16 -6.61 -6.63
CA ALA A 107 9.80 -6.62 -5.33
C ALA A 107 10.63 -7.89 -5.10
N ILE A 108 10.10 -9.04 -5.52
CA ILE A 108 10.83 -10.31 -5.44
C ILE A 108 12.11 -10.25 -6.30
N ASN A 109 12.02 -9.71 -7.51
CA ASN A 109 13.18 -9.56 -8.39
C ASN A 109 14.21 -8.59 -7.81
N HIS A 110 13.77 -7.46 -7.25
CA HIS A 110 14.66 -6.52 -6.55
C HIS A 110 15.34 -7.17 -5.35
N HIS A 111 14.60 -7.94 -4.58
CA HIS A 111 15.14 -8.66 -3.43
C HIS A 111 16.24 -9.67 -3.86
N LYS A 112 15.98 -10.44 -4.91
CA LYS A 112 16.96 -11.36 -5.49
C LYS A 112 18.20 -10.63 -6.01
N TRP A 113 17.98 -9.49 -6.68
CA TRP A 113 19.07 -8.67 -7.19
C TRP A 113 19.96 -8.15 -6.05
N TYR A 114 19.37 -7.65 -4.96
CA TYR A 114 20.12 -7.23 -3.78
C TYR A 114 20.92 -8.37 -3.16
N ASN A 115 20.34 -9.55 -3.03
CA ASN A 115 21.00 -10.73 -2.50
C ASN A 115 22.19 -11.17 -3.35
N ASN A 116 22.08 -11.05 -4.67
CA ASN A 116 23.14 -11.44 -5.61
C ASN A 116 24.26 -10.40 -5.67
N LYS A 117 23.90 -9.11 -5.61
CA LYS A 117 24.87 -8.02 -5.72
C LYS A 117 25.65 -7.77 -4.44
N PHE A 118 25.00 -7.87 -3.30
CA PHE A 118 25.61 -7.61 -2.00
C PHE A 118 25.74 -8.91 -1.22
N LYS A 119 26.97 -9.35 -1.02
CA LYS A 119 27.26 -10.58 -0.23
C LYS A 119 26.85 -10.44 1.23
N ASN A 120 26.88 -9.22 1.76
CA ASN A 120 26.53 -8.89 3.15
C ASN A 120 25.07 -8.47 3.33
N TYR A 121 24.21 -8.73 2.35
CA TYR A 121 22.81 -8.35 2.43
C TYR A 121 22.12 -9.12 3.56
N PRO A 122 21.37 -8.43 4.45
CA PRO A 122 20.73 -9.11 5.57
C PRO A 122 19.73 -10.18 5.11
N LYS A 123 19.97 -11.41 5.54
CA LYS A 123 19.13 -12.56 5.16
C LYS A 123 17.74 -12.52 5.80
N ASN A 124 17.58 -11.73 6.86
CA ASN A 124 16.29 -11.59 7.56
C ASN A 124 15.29 -10.70 6.85
N ARG A 125 15.72 -9.96 5.83
CA ARG A 125 14.81 -9.09 5.07
C ARG A 125 13.97 -9.91 4.11
N LYS A 126 12.70 -9.54 4.02
CA LYS A 126 11.76 -10.08 3.04
C LYS A 126 11.61 -9.12 1.86
N ALA A 127 10.94 -9.55 0.79
CA ALA A 127 10.78 -8.72 -0.40
C ALA A 127 9.81 -7.56 -0.18
N ILE A 128 8.61 -7.84 0.31
CA ILE A 128 7.54 -6.85 0.52
C ILE A 128 6.95 -6.93 1.92
N ILE A 129 6.47 -8.11 2.32
CA ILE A 129 5.72 -8.28 3.57
C ILE A 129 6.69 -8.70 4.67
N PRO A 130 6.81 -7.92 5.77
CA PRO A 130 7.68 -8.29 6.88
C PRO A 130 7.34 -9.68 7.41
N PHE A 131 8.37 -10.49 7.65
CA PHE A 131 8.29 -11.84 8.21
C PHE A 131 7.57 -12.90 7.36
N PHE A 132 7.00 -12.54 6.20
CA PHE A 132 6.23 -13.48 5.40
C PHE A 132 6.76 -13.65 3.97
N LEU A 133 6.84 -12.58 3.22
CA LEU A 133 7.27 -12.59 1.82
C LEU A 133 8.45 -11.60 1.63
#